data_d24bd06551c0b36358613f245de3c9a7
#
_entry.id   d24bd06551c0b36358613f245de3c9a7
#
_cell.length_a   1.000
_cell.length_b   1.000
_cell.length_c   1.000
_cell.angle_alpha   90.00
_cell.angle_beta   90.00
_cell.angle_gamma   90.00
#
_symmetry.space_group_name_H-M   'P 1'
#
loop_
_entity.id
_entity.type
_entity.pdbx_description
1 polymer ?
#
loop_
_entity_poly.entity_id
_entity_poly.type
_entity_poly.pdbx_seq_one_letter_code
_entity_poly.pdbx_strand_id
1 'polypeptide(L)'
;MFVSVALRVEGYRGPMATPKEILEIGGHEVTISNPQKVYFPDAGYTKLDVVQYYLAVADGALTGVRGRPMALKRFVDGITKEPFFQKRAPDNTPDWIRTAELTFPSGRTADEIVVDETAALAWVVNLGCIDLNPHPVRADDLDHPDELRVDLDPIPGIEWPQIRDVAMTCKEALEAVGLVGWPKTSGSRGIHINVRIERRWTYPEVRRAALALARDVEARMPGKATSKWWKEERVGVFLDYNQNAKDRTVASAYSIRPLPDARVSTPLSWDEVPTCEAEAFTITTVPARFAKGDPGAGIDEAVGSLDALLELSQRHEAEGLGDAPWPPNYAKQAGEPPRVQPSRKRRPDSEYDTGRGEAGGPPPEVAAERAAAVAAGDRNAGLPTEWEGSRPTPTGRRKTNVPIVEISRAATKAEALEGFERWKGRHPEAAKALEPADVLVDGMRGRSSLWYRVRVNLTHVPEADRPPQEKLDPDYDPWAGYEWPDRAGQLERAPRKKTPSS
;
A
#
# COMPACT_ATOMS: atom_id res chain seq x y z
N MET A 1 3.04 33.77 10.83
CA MET A 1 2.15 34.78 10.16
C MET A 1 0.72 34.30 10.34
N PHE A 2 -0.12 34.97 11.14
CA PHE A 2 -1.50 34.50 11.37
C PHE A 2 -2.29 34.65 10.06
N VAL A 3 -2.75 33.53 9.49
CA VAL A 3 -3.68 33.55 8.36
C VAL A 3 -5.03 34.07 8.89
N SER A 4 -5.46 35.26 8.45
CA SER A 4 -6.78 35.79 8.76
C SER A 4 -7.81 34.96 7.99
N VAL A 5 -8.60 34.16 8.69
CA VAL A 5 -9.75 33.44 8.13
C VAL A 5 -11.00 34.23 8.46
N ALA A 6 -11.64 34.83 7.45
CA ALA A 6 -12.94 35.48 7.62
C ALA A 6 -14.05 34.49 7.23
N LEU A 7 -14.97 34.23 8.16
CA LEU A 7 -16.18 33.42 7.94
C LEU A 7 -17.28 34.30 7.35
N ARG A 8 -17.75 34.00 6.16
CA ARG A 8 -18.95 34.56 5.57
C ARG A 8 -20.00 33.47 5.38
N VAL A 9 -21.01 33.47 6.24
CA VAL A 9 -22.13 32.53 6.11
C VAL A 9 -23.17 33.16 5.18
N GLU A 10 -23.27 32.71 3.96
CA GLU A 10 -24.39 33.05 3.08
C GLU A 10 -25.51 32.02 3.20
N GLY A 11 -26.54 32.39 3.99
CA GLY A 11 -27.76 31.63 4.09
C GLY A 11 -28.66 31.79 2.88
N TYR A 12 -28.51 30.96 1.84
CA TYR A 12 -29.50 30.86 0.76
C TYR A 12 -30.54 29.79 1.10
N ARG A 13 -31.77 30.21 1.36
CA ARG A 13 -32.93 29.33 1.58
C ARG A 13 -33.67 29.05 0.27
N GLY A 14 -33.23 27.97 -0.43
CA GLY A 14 -34.01 27.36 -1.50
C GLY A 14 -34.10 25.84 -1.25
N PRO A 15 -35.19 25.17 -1.62
CA PRO A 15 -35.51 23.82 -1.15
C PRO A 15 -34.62 22.68 -1.73
N MET A 16 -33.51 22.95 -2.45
CA MET A 16 -32.60 21.92 -2.98
C MET A 16 -31.14 22.36 -3.10
N ALA A 17 -30.69 23.40 -2.43
CA ALA A 17 -29.28 23.79 -2.45
C ALA A 17 -28.47 22.97 -1.45
N THR A 18 -27.43 22.27 -1.89
CA THR A 18 -26.46 21.60 -1.04
C THR A 18 -25.85 22.64 -0.07
N PRO A 19 -25.83 22.41 1.25
CA PRO A 19 -25.21 23.32 2.20
C PRO A 19 -23.75 23.60 1.81
N LYS A 20 -23.38 24.87 1.83
CA LYS A 20 -22.03 25.34 1.48
C LYS A 20 -21.56 26.33 2.51
N GLU A 21 -20.28 26.34 2.79
CA GLU A 21 -19.58 27.34 3.57
C GLU A 21 -18.42 27.89 2.73
N ILE A 22 -18.27 29.21 2.69
CA ILE A 22 -17.18 29.84 1.93
C ILE A 22 -16.15 30.34 2.93
N LEU A 23 -14.92 29.91 2.76
CA LEU A 23 -13.77 30.33 3.54
C LEU A 23 -12.86 31.20 2.67
N GLU A 24 -12.48 32.36 3.18
CA GLU A 24 -11.51 33.25 2.56
C GLU A 24 -10.11 32.93 3.14
N ILE A 25 -9.23 32.37 2.33
CA ILE A 25 -7.93 31.85 2.77
C ILE A 25 -6.84 32.35 1.82
N GLY A 26 -5.93 33.20 2.32
CA GLY A 26 -4.80 33.66 1.53
C GLY A 26 -5.18 34.42 0.24
N GLY A 27 -6.36 35.07 0.20
CA GLY A 27 -6.88 35.78 -0.96
C GLY A 27 -7.68 34.91 -1.94
N HIS A 28 -7.92 33.63 -1.62
CA HIS A 28 -8.75 32.71 -2.39
C HIS A 28 -10.03 32.35 -1.66
N GLU A 29 -11.15 32.33 -2.39
CA GLU A 29 -12.41 31.78 -1.88
C GLU A 29 -12.44 30.25 -2.05
N VAL A 30 -12.49 29.52 -0.93
CA VAL A 30 -12.59 28.06 -0.93
C VAL A 30 -13.98 27.66 -0.46
N THR A 31 -14.77 27.09 -1.36
CA THR A 31 -16.11 26.61 -1.04
C THR A 31 -16.05 25.20 -0.42
N ILE A 32 -16.49 25.07 0.83
CA ILE A 32 -16.65 23.79 1.51
C ILE A 32 -18.07 23.28 1.27
N SER A 33 -18.18 22.22 0.48
CA SER A 33 -19.47 21.57 0.18
C SER A 33 -19.85 20.58 1.28
N ASN A 34 -21.13 20.56 1.67
CA ASN A 34 -21.64 19.67 2.73
C ASN A 34 -20.82 19.75 4.03
N PRO A 35 -20.60 20.92 4.63
CA PRO A 35 -19.71 21.11 5.78
C PRO A 35 -20.12 20.22 6.98
N GLN A 36 -21.42 19.98 7.16
CA GLN A 36 -21.97 19.18 8.24
C GLN A 36 -21.98 17.65 7.94
N LYS A 37 -21.43 17.21 6.81
CA LYS A 37 -21.33 15.79 6.51
C LYS A 37 -20.41 15.09 7.53
N VAL A 38 -20.94 14.10 8.24
CA VAL A 38 -20.16 13.32 9.22
C VAL A 38 -19.13 12.46 8.51
N TYR A 39 -17.85 12.70 8.82
CA TYR A 39 -16.72 11.95 8.27
C TYR A 39 -16.23 10.86 9.22
N PHE A 40 -16.30 11.10 10.53
CA PHE A 40 -15.91 10.15 11.59
C PHE A 40 -17.10 9.91 12.51
N PRO A 41 -17.97 8.94 12.20
CA PRO A 41 -19.22 8.74 12.94
C PRO A 41 -19.02 8.45 14.42
N ASP A 42 -18.01 7.66 14.78
CA ASP A 42 -17.77 7.27 16.18
C ASP A 42 -17.30 8.47 17.04
N ALA A 43 -16.53 9.37 16.44
CA ALA A 43 -16.05 10.59 17.11
C ALA A 43 -16.97 11.80 16.87
N GLY A 44 -17.93 11.71 15.95
CA GLY A 44 -18.87 12.77 15.62
C GLY A 44 -18.29 13.91 14.77
N TYR A 45 -17.07 13.77 14.21
CA TYR A 45 -16.45 14.84 13.44
C TYR A 45 -17.04 14.94 12.04
N THR A 46 -17.31 16.19 11.66
CA THR A 46 -17.83 16.57 10.36
C THR A 46 -16.70 16.90 9.37
N LYS A 47 -17.06 17.10 8.12
CA LYS A 47 -16.13 17.57 7.09
C LYS A 47 -15.54 18.94 7.45
N LEU A 48 -16.34 19.83 8.04
CA LEU A 48 -15.87 21.14 8.48
C LEU A 48 -14.83 21.01 9.60
N ASP A 49 -15.02 20.11 10.56
CA ASP A 49 -14.04 19.87 11.62
C ASP A 49 -12.69 19.40 11.04
N VAL A 50 -12.73 18.54 10.01
CA VAL A 50 -11.52 18.10 9.29
C VAL A 50 -10.83 19.28 8.59
N VAL A 51 -11.58 20.16 7.92
CA VAL A 51 -11.02 21.36 7.29
C VAL A 51 -10.42 22.30 8.34
N GLN A 52 -11.12 22.56 9.43
CA GLN A 52 -10.66 23.43 10.53
C GLN A 52 -9.38 22.87 11.18
N TYR A 53 -9.31 21.54 11.36
CA TYR A 53 -8.07 20.90 11.83
C TYR A 53 -6.89 21.24 10.92
N TYR A 54 -7.04 21.04 9.59
CA TYR A 54 -5.95 21.33 8.66
C TYR A 54 -5.57 22.80 8.60
N LEU A 55 -6.53 23.70 8.77
CA LEU A 55 -6.24 25.15 8.90
C LEU A 55 -5.42 25.45 10.17
N ALA A 56 -5.73 24.76 11.28
CA ALA A 56 -5.01 24.95 12.54
C ALA A 56 -3.54 24.44 12.51
N VAL A 57 -3.21 23.47 11.64
CA VAL A 57 -1.87 22.89 11.51
C VAL A 57 -1.26 23.13 10.11
N ALA A 58 -1.77 24.14 9.39
CA ALA A 58 -1.48 24.33 7.97
C ALA A 58 0.02 24.43 7.66
N ASP A 59 0.78 25.22 8.42
CA ASP A 59 2.20 25.42 8.18
C ASP A 59 2.98 24.11 8.31
N GLY A 60 2.69 23.31 9.34
CA GLY A 60 3.32 22.01 9.54
C GLY A 60 2.90 20.98 8.46
N ALA A 61 1.62 20.93 8.10
CA ALA A 61 1.14 20.07 7.03
C ALA A 61 1.77 20.43 5.67
N LEU A 62 1.89 21.73 5.38
CA LEU A 62 2.52 22.24 4.17
C LEU A 62 4.01 21.89 4.07
N THR A 63 4.74 21.87 5.19
CA THR A 63 6.16 21.45 5.20
C THR A 63 6.34 20.06 4.59
N GLY A 64 5.38 19.17 4.81
CA GLY A 64 5.41 17.81 4.25
C GLY A 64 4.96 17.67 2.80
N VAL A 65 4.15 18.61 2.27
CA VAL A 65 3.51 18.47 0.95
C VAL A 65 3.83 19.58 -0.05
N ARG A 66 4.32 20.74 0.40
CA ARG A 66 4.57 21.90 -0.48
C ARG A 66 5.49 21.53 -1.63
N GLY A 67 5.07 21.92 -2.85
CA GLY A 67 5.81 21.66 -4.07
C GLY A 67 5.83 20.19 -4.52
N ARG A 68 5.09 19.30 -3.86
CA ARG A 68 5.05 17.87 -4.18
C ARG A 68 3.78 17.49 -4.91
N PRO A 69 3.86 16.75 -6.02
CA PRO A 69 2.69 16.09 -6.58
C PRO A 69 2.09 15.11 -5.56
N MET A 70 0.78 15.04 -5.53
CA MET A 70 0.07 14.27 -4.52
C MET A 70 -1.05 13.41 -5.11
N ALA A 71 -1.03 12.11 -4.86
CA ALA A 71 -2.14 11.23 -5.16
C ALA A 71 -3.30 11.50 -4.19
N LEU A 72 -4.47 11.88 -4.71
CA LEU A 72 -5.65 12.16 -3.90
C LEU A 72 -6.34 10.86 -3.49
N LYS A 73 -6.28 10.52 -2.22
CA LYS A 73 -7.07 9.44 -1.64
C LYS A 73 -8.33 10.03 -1.04
N ARG A 74 -9.47 9.84 -1.71
CA ARG A 74 -10.70 10.56 -1.43
C ARG A 74 -11.71 9.70 -0.66
N PHE A 75 -12.10 10.16 0.52
CA PHE A 75 -13.14 9.61 1.38
C PHE A 75 -14.43 10.44 1.23
N VAL A 76 -15.02 10.41 0.02
CA VAL A 76 -16.18 11.27 -0.31
C VAL A 76 -17.33 11.07 0.64
N ASP A 77 -17.54 9.85 1.14
CA ASP A 77 -18.64 9.47 2.03
C ASP A 77 -18.19 9.20 3.48
N GLY A 78 -17.05 9.79 3.90
CA GLY A 78 -16.47 9.57 5.21
C GLY A 78 -15.69 8.25 5.30
N ILE A 79 -15.12 7.97 6.47
CA ILE A 79 -14.20 6.85 6.68
C ILE A 79 -14.86 5.46 6.65
N THR A 80 -16.17 5.38 6.81
CA THR A 80 -16.92 4.11 6.80
C THR A 80 -17.11 3.53 5.41
N LYS A 81 -16.86 4.32 4.37
CA LYS A 81 -16.91 3.87 2.97
C LYS A 81 -15.52 3.76 2.40
N GLU A 82 -15.37 2.85 1.42
CA GLU A 82 -14.09 2.66 0.73
C GLU A 82 -13.65 3.94 0.01
N PRO A 83 -12.42 4.41 0.23
CA PRO A 83 -11.87 5.53 -0.50
C PRO A 83 -11.49 5.11 -1.92
N PHE A 84 -11.39 6.07 -2.82
CA PHE A 84 -10.79 5.85 -4.12
C PHE A 84 -9.57 6.74 -4.33
N PHE A 85 -8.59 6.22 -5.07
CA PHE A 85 -7.41 6.99 -5.47
C PHE A 85 -7.67 7.70 -6.78
N GLN A 86 -7.50 9.02 -6.76
CA GLN A 86 -7.54 9.88 -7.93
C GLN A 86 -6.13 10.47 -8.15
N LYS A 87 -5.44 9.97 -9.18
CA LYS A 87 -4.12 10.47 -9.56
C LYS A 87 -4.21 11.70 -10.46
N ARG A 88 -5.22 11.77 -11.32
CA ARG A 88 -5.43 12.91 -12.21
C ARG A 88 -6.17 14.03 -11.49
N ALA A 89 -5.68 15.26 -11.64
CA ALA A 89 -6.36 16.44 -11.14
C ALA A 89 -7.82 16.47 -11.64
N PRO A 90 -8.80 16.80 -10.77
CA PRO A 90 -10.19 16.97 -11.18
C PRO A 90 -10.36 18.08 -12.25
N ASP A 91 -11.35 17.92 -13.14
CA ASP A 91 -11.63 18.91 -14.19
C ASP A 91 -12.01 20.30 -13.63
N ASN A 92 -12.50 20.37 -12.39
CA ASN A 92 -12.85 21.59 -11.69
C ASN A 92 -11.74 22.13 -10.78
N THR A 93 -10.50 21.72 -11.01
CA THR A 93 -9.35 22.27 -10.28
C THR A 93 -9.22 23.77 -10.58
N PRO A 94 -9.18 24.64 -9.54
CA PRO A 94 -8.98 26.05 -9.74
C PRO A 94 -7.66 26.37 -10.45
N ASP A 95 -7.64 27.39 -11.31
CA ASP A 95 -6.47 27.78 -12.08
C ASP A 95 -5.25 28.19 -11.22
N TRP A 96 -5.49 28.61 -9.98
CA TRP A 96 -4.43 28.96 -9.03
C TRP A 96 -3.80 27.74 -8.32
N ILE A 97 -4.36 26.53 -8.50
CA ILE A 97 -3.75 25.30 -8.01
C ILE A 97 -2.86 24.70 -9.09
N ARG A 98 -1.58 24.61 -8.81
CA ARG A 98 -0.59 24.03 -9.70
C ARG A 98 -0.77 22.51 -9.86
N THR A 99 -0.44 21.99 -11.04
CA THR A 99 -0.34 20.56 -11.32
C THR A 99 1.06 20.21 -11.83
N ALA A 100 1.41 18.91 -11.76
CA ALA A 100 2.63 18.38 -12.38
C ALA A 100 2.32 17.07 -13.09
N GLU A 101 2.84 16.91 -14.31
CA GLU A 101 2.68 15.68 -15.08
C GLU A 101 3.69 14.62 -14.62
N LEU A 102 3.20 13.54 -14.04
CA LEU A 102 4.00 12.39 -13.64
C LEU A 102 3.91 11.27 -14.66
N THR A 103 5.06 10.68 -14.97
CA THR A 103 5.15 9.42 -15.73
C THR A 103 5.34 8.25 -14.76
N PHE A 104 4.40 7.31 -14.76
CA PHE A 104 4.43 6.11 -13.91
C PHE A 104 5.25 4.97 -14.53
N PRO A 105 5.68 3.99 -13.73
CA PRO A 105 6.42 2.82 -14.23
C PRO A 105 5.69 2.03 -15.33
N SER A 106 4.37 2.19 -15.44
CA SER A 106 3.54 1.61 -16.50
C SER A 106 3.62 2.37 -17.85
N GLY A 107 4.35 3.48 -17.92
CA GLY A 107 4.42 4.38 -19.08
C GLY A 107 3.20 5.29 -19.26
N ARG A 108 2.24 5.27 -18.32
CA ARG A 108 1.10 6.21 -18.31
C ARG A 108 1.49 7.50 -17.65
N THR A 109 0.84 8.62 -18.04
CA THR A 109 0.99 9.92 -17.40
C THR A 109 -0.29 10.38 -16.73
N ALA A 110 -0.16 11.23 -15.71
CA ALA A 110 -1.25 11.99 -15.13
C ALA A 110 -0.74 13.30 -14.55
N ASP A 111 -1.54 14.36 -14.72
CA ASP A 111 -1.35 15.63 -14.03
C ASP A 111 -1.85 15.50 -12.61
N GLU A 112 -0.95 15.46 -11.63
CA GLU A 112 -1.29 15.40 -10.21
C GLU A 112 -1.29 16.79 -9.57
N ILE A 113 -2.16 16.98 -8.57
CA ILE A 113 -2.25 18.23 -7.79
C ILE A 113 -0.95 18.46 -7.03
N VAL A 114 -0.49 19.72 -7.01
CA VAL A 114 0.60 20.20 -6.16
C VAL A 114 0.03 21.17 -5.15
N VAL A 115 0.19 20.85 -3.87
CA VAL A 115 -0.32 21.68 -2.76
C VAL A 115 0.79 22.61 -2.29
N ASP A 116 0.68 23.90 -2.63
CA ASP A 116 1.71 24.91 -2.33
C ASP A 116 1.32 25.86 -1.18
N GLU A 117 0.02 25.97 -0.89
CA GLU A 117 -0.52 26.94 0.06
C GLU A 117 -1.74 26.43 0.83
N THR A 118 -2.13 27.13 1.87
CA THR A 118 -3.23 26.76 2.77
C THR A 118 -4.58 26.67 2.04
N ALA A 119 -4.84 27.54 1.07
CA ALA A 119 -6.07 27.49 0.28
C ALA A 119 -6.15 26.19 -0.54
N ALA A 120 -5.06 25.77 -1.18
CA ALA A 120 -4.96 24.51 -1.91
C ALA A 120 -5.11 23.31 -0.98
N LEU A 121 -4.53 23.36 0.23
CA LEU A 121 -4.71 22.35 1.26
C LEU A 121 -6.18 22.22 1.66
N ALA A 122 -6.86 23.32 1.96
CA ALA A 122 -8.29 23.33 2.30
C ALA A 122 -9.14 22.79 1.14
N TRP A 123 -8.80 23.12 -0.10
CA TRP A 123 -9.51 22.66 -1.29
C TRP A 123 -9.39 21.14 -1.46
N VAL A 124 -8.20 20.54 -1.35
CA VAL A 124 -8.04 19.08 -1.47
C VAL A 124 -8.72 18.35 -0.31
N VAL A 125 -8.70 18.92 0.89
CA VAL A 125 -9.44 18.38 2.06
C VAL A 125 -10.95 18.41 1.79
N ASN A 126 -11.48 19.49 1.21
CA ASN A 126 -12.88 19.57 0.81
C ASN A 126 -13.27 18.48 -0.23
N LEU A 127 -12.34 18.03 -1.06
CA LEU A 127 -12.56 16.87 -1.95
C LEU A 127 -12.67 15.53 -1.22
N GLY A 128 -12.41 15.51 0.10
CA GLY A 128 -12.41 14.32 0.94
C GLY A 128 -11.04 13.68 1.15
N CYS A 129 -9.95 14.39 0.87
CA CYS A 129 -8.60 13.92 1.18
C CYS A 129 -8.29 14.19 2.65
N ILE A 130 -8.52 13.19 3.51
CA ILE A 130 -8.22 13.28 4.94
C ILE A 130 -6.79 12.87 5.28
N ASP A 131 -6.13 12.08 4.43
CA ASP A 131 -4.71 11.78 4.50
C ASP A 131 -3.99 12.33 3.26
N LEU A 132 -2.86 12.99 3.48
CA LEU A 132 -2.06 13.64 2.44
C LEU A 132 -0.98 12.67 1.98
N ASN A 133 -0.98 12.32 0.70
CA ASN A 133 -0.11 11.27 0.16
C ASN A 133 0.81 11.82 -0.96
N PRO A 134 1.83 12.66 -0.61
CA PRO A 134 2.76 13.24 -1.57
C PRO A 134 3.78 12.22 -2.09
N HIS A 135 4.28 12.44 -3.30
CA HIS A 135 5.48 11.78 -3.80
C HIS A 135 6.75 12.34 -3.10
N PRO A 136 7.85 11.56 -3.04
CA PRO A 136 9.11 12.01 -2.42
C PRO A 136 9.94 12.92 -3.35
N VAL A 137 9.28 13.64 -4.25
CA VAL A 137 9.89 14.55 -5.23
C VAL A 137 9.21 15.90 -5.22
N ARG A 138 9.87 16.93 -5.73
CA ARG A 138 9.27 18.24 -5.99
C ARG A 138 8.85 18.33 -7.46
N ALA A 139 7.83 19.15 -7.75
CA ALA A 139 7.25 19.30 -9.09
C ALA A 139 8.20 19.88 -10.13
N ASP A 140 9.31 20.48 -9.73
CA ASP A 140 10.37 21.01 -10.58
C ASP A 140 11.42 19.96 -10.97
N ASP A 141 11.45 18.81 -10.27
CA ASP A 141 12.30 17.68 -10.60
C ASP A 141 11.62 16.37 -10.11
N LEU A 142 11.03 15.64 -11.02
CA LEU A 142 10.21 14.46 -10.74
C LEU A 142 10.99 13.14 -10.75
N ASP A 143 12.29 13.18 -11.06
CA ASP A 143 13.12 11.99 -11.19
C ASP A 143 14.14 11.83 -10.04
N HIS A 144 14.42 12.91 -9.29
CA HIS A 144 15.35 12.91 -8.17
C HIS A 144 14.64 13.20 -6.86
N PRO A 145 14.36 12.18 -6.04
CA PRO A 145 13.80 12.36 -4.71
C PRO A 145 14.63 13.29 -3.82
N ASP A 146 13.97 14.15 -3.06
CA ASP A 146 14.54 14.97 -2.01
C ASP A 146 14.29 14.38 -0.61
N GLU A 147 13.74 13.16 -0.54
CA GLU A 147 13.34 12.52 0.70
C GLU A 147 13.61 11.02 0.67
N LEU A 148 14.41 10.54 1.63
CA LEU A 148 14.50 9.13 1.99
C LEU A 148 13.46 8.85 3.08
N ARG A 149 12.67 7.79 2.91
CA ARG A 149 11.59 7.36 3.80
C ARG A 149 11.94 6.06 4.50
N VAL A 150 11.96 6.09 5.83
CA VAL A 150 12.07 4.90 6.67
C VAL A 150 10.68 4.61 7.22
N ASP A 151 10.05 3.53 6.75
CA ASP A 151 8.72 3.10 7.15
C ASP A 151 8.83 1.84 8.03
N LEU A 152 8.48 1.99 9.31
CA LEU A 152 8.51 0.92 10.31
C LEU A 152 7.12 0.27 10.38
N ASP A 153 6.95 -0.86 9.69
CA ASP A 153 5.69 -1.61 9.60
C ASP A 153 5.75 -2.87 10.48
N PRO A 154 5.12 -2.86 11.66
CA PRO A 154 5.13 -4.02 12.56
C PRO A 154 4.31 -5.17 11.99
N ILE A 155 4.83 -6.40 12.09
CA ILE A 155 4.02 -7.59 11.84
C ILE A 155 2.95 -7.77 12.93
N PRO A 156 1.88 -8.53 12.70
CA PRO A 156 0.89 -8.81 13.73
C PRO A 156 1.52 -9.36 15.01
N GLY A 157 1.09 -8.84 16.16
CA GLY A 157 1.60 -9.26 17.48
C GLY A 157 2.80 -8.47 17.99
N ILE A 158 3.35 -7.54 17.22
CA ILE A 158 4.40 -6.62 17.69
C ILE A 158 3.76 -5.46 18.44
N GLU A 159 4.21 -5.22 19.65
CA GLU A 159 3.73 -4.16 20.52
C GLU A 159 4.45 -2.84 20.28
N TRP A 160 3.81 -1.74 20.62
CA TRP A 160 4.30 -0.37 20.40
C TRP A 160 5.70 -0.08 20.99
N PRO A 161 6.06 -0.56 22.19
CA PRO A 161 7.43 -0.37 22.73
C PRO A 161 8.53 -0.90 21.82
N GLN A 162 8.33 -2.04 21.16
CA GLN A 162 9.33 -2.59 20.25
C GLN A 162 9.50 -1.71 19.00
N ILE A 163 8.42 -1.08 18.51
CA ILE A 163 8.49 -0.17 17.36
C ILE A 163 9.30 1.08 17.72
N ARG A 164 9.11 1.60 18.93
CA ARG A 164 9.89 2.72 19.48
C ARG A 164 11.37 2.38 19.60
N ASP A 165 11.70 1.18 20.10
CA ASP A 165 13.10 0.71 20.19
C ASP A 165 13.75 0.65 18.80
N VAL A 166 13.04 0.11 17.79
CA VAL A 166 13.54 0.05 16.42
C VAL A 166 13.70 1.45 15.83
N ALA A 167 12.79 2.38 16.12
CA ALA A 167 12.93 3.78 15.69
C ALA A 167 14.16 4.45 16.27
N MET A 168 14.47 4.23 17.55
CA MET A 168 15.69 4.74 18.19
C MET A 168 16.95 4.15 17.55
N THR A 169 16.95 2.87 17.22
CA THR A 169 18.07 2.25 16.49
C THR A 169 18.22 2.81 15.07
N CYS A 170 17.10 3.13 14.40
CA CYS A 170 17.16 3.84 13.11
C CYS A 170 17.79 5.23 13.25
N LYS A 171 17.48 5.96 14.34
CA LYS A 171 18.16 7.24 14.64
C LYS A 171 19.67 7.07 14.68
N GLU A 172 20.16 6.14 15.50
CA GLU A 172 21.60 5.87 15.64
C GLU A 172 22.24 5.46 14.31
N ALA A 173 21.55 4.63 13.51
CA ALA A 173 22.04 4.20 12.20
C ALA A 173 22.13 5.36 11.20
N LEU A 174 21.15 6.27 11.20
CA LEU A 174 21.17 7.48 10.36
C LEU A 174 22.27 8.45 10.79
N GLU A 175 22.39 8.71 12.08
CA GLU A 175 23.44 9.59 12.63
C GLU A 175 24.86 9.07 12.33
N ALA A 176 25.05 7.73 12.38
CA ALA A 176 26.35 7.12 12.06
C ALA A 176 26.79 7.34 10.60
N VAL A 177 25.86 7.67 9.70
CA VAL A 177 26.14 8.00 8.30
C VAL A 177 25.93 9.49 7.99
N GLY A 178 25.82 10.33 9.01
CA GLY A 178 25.69 11.78 8.88
C GLY A 178 24.32 12.27 8.40
N LEU A 179 23.27 11.46 8.53
CA LEU A 179 21.90 11.81 8.15
C LEU A 179 21.06 12.21 9.37
N VAL A 180 20.17 13.18 9.18
CA VAL A 180 19.22 13.62 10.20
C VAL A 180 17.85 13.03 9.94
N GLY A 181 17.37 12.19 10.84
CA GLY A 181 16.04 11.60 10.80
C GLY A 181 15.01 12.47 11.53
N TRP A 182 13.81 12.58 10.94
CA TRP A 182 12.65 13.30 11.48
C TRP A 182 11.51 12.31 11.75
N PRO A 183 11.35 11.86 13.00
CA PRO A 183 10.37 10.86 13.35
C PRO A 183 8.95 11.44 13.42
N LYS A 184 7.98 10.61 13.05
CA LYS A 184 6.55 10.88 13.26
C LYS A 184 5.80 9.57 13.48
N THR A 185 4.68 9.60 14.19
CA THR A 185 3.77 8.45 14.18
C THR A 185 3.22 8.26 12.76
N SER A 186 2.97 7.03 12.35
CA SER A 186 2.23 6.79 11.09
C SER A 186 0.76 7.22 11.19
N GLY A 187 0.31 7.51 12.42
CA GLY A 187 -1.10 7.69 12.75
C GLY A 187 -1.90 6.38 12.63
N SER A 188 -1.20 5.24 12.56
CA SER A 188 -1.78 3.90 12.58
C SER A 188 -0.98 3.02 13.55
N ARG A 189 -0.20 2.05 13.08
CA ARG A 189 0.50 1.09 13.92
C ARG A 189 2.02 1.26 13.97
N GLY A 190 2.58 2.15 13.17
CA GLY A 190 4.02 2.28 12.99
C GLY A 190 4.54 3.68 13.24
N ILE A 191 5.84 3.83 13.02
CA ILE A 191 6.57 5.10 13.02
C ILE A 191 7.21 5.27 11.64
N HIS A 192 7.16 6.48 11.09
CA HIS A 192 7.91 6.87 9.90
C HIS A 192 9.05 7.79 10.33
N ILE A 193 10.19 7.71 9.65
CA ILE A 193 11.28 8.64 9.81
C ILE A 193 11.60 9.21 8.44
N ASN A 194 11.38 10.51 8.27
CA ASN A 194 11.67 11.21 7.03
C ASN A 194 13.09 11.78 7.11
N VAL A 195 13.83 11.70 6.01
CA VAL A 195 15.20 12.24 5.92
C VAL A 195 15.27 13.08 4.66
N ARG A 196 15.64 14.35 4.77
CA ARG A 196 15.91 15.17 3.58
C ARG A 196 17.26 14.83 2.99
N ILE A 197 17.30 14.67 1.67
CA ILE A 197 18.50 14.30 0.91
C ILE A 197 18.73 15.25 -0.26
N GLU A 198 19.98 15.36 -0.70
CA GLU A 198 20.33 16.08 -1.93
C GLU A 198 19.57 15.49 -3.13
N ARG A 199 19.10 16.34 -4.03
CA ARG A 199 18.31 15.96 -5.22
C ARG A 199 19.23 15.56 -6.39
N ARG A 200 20.00 14.49 -6.23
CA ARG A 200 20.94 14.00 -7.25
C ARG A 200 20.88 12.50 -7.50
N TRP A 201 20.17 11.77 -6.65
CA TRP A 201 19.99 10.32 -6.79
C TRP A 201 18.63 9.98 -7.37
N THR A 202 18.62 8.98 -8.23
CA THR A 202 17.41 8.40 -8.81
C THR A 202 16.66 7.55 -7.80
N TYR A 203 15.38 7.27 -8.05
CA TYR A 203 14.59 6.36 -7.22
C TYR A 203 15.24 4.99 -6.95
N PRO A 204 15.87 4.31 -7.94
CA PRO A 204 16.60 3.07 -7.68
C PRO A 204 17.74 3.23 -6.68
N GLU A 205 18.47 4.35 -6.72
CA GLU A 205 19.57 4.62 -5.78
C GLU A 205 19.05 4.91 -4.38
N VAL A 206 18.03 5.74 -4.24
CA VAL A 206 17.39 6.03 -2.94
C VAL A 206 16.84 4.75 -2.31
N ARG A 207 16.18 3.88 -3.13
CA ARG A 207 15.69 2.59 -2.64
C ARG A 207 16.83 1.66 -2.20
N ARG A 208 17.96 1.63 -2.93
CA ARG A 208 19.15 0.85 -2.51
C ARG A 208 19.74 1.34 -1.20
N ALA A 209 19.83 2.66 -1.03
CA ALA A 209 20.25 3.27 0.22
C ALA A 209 19.31 2.90 1.38
N ALA A 210 17.99 2.94 1.16
CA ALA A 210 16.99 2.52 2.14
C ALA A 210 17.12 1.02 2.51
N LEU A 211 17.39 0.14 1.53
CA LEU A 211 17.63 -1.29 1.78
C LEU A 211 18.92 -1.50 2.59
N ALA A 212 19.98 -0.75 2.30
CA ALA A 212 21.24 -0.83 3.06
C ALA A 212 21.02 -0.43 4.52
N LEU A 213 20.32 0.68 4.77
CA LEU A 213 19.92 1.11 6.10
C LEU A 213 19.06 0.03 6.81
N ALA A 214 18.06 -0.54 6.11
CA ALA A 214 17.19 -1.56 6.68
C ALA A 214 17.97 -2.80 7.14
N ARG A 215 18.99 -3.22 6.38
CA ARG A 215 19.89 -4.34 6.73
C ARG A 215 20.79 -4.02 7.90
N ASP A 216 21.30 -2.79 7.97
CA ASP A 216 22.12 -2.34 9.10
C ASP A 216 21.31 -2.34 10.41
N VAL A 217 20.07 -1.83 10.37
CA VAL A 217 19.16 -1.87 11.53
C VAL A 217 18.79 -3.31 11.90
N GLU A 218 18.50 -4.19 10.93
CA GLU A 218 18.27 -5.62 11.17
C GLU A 218 19.47 -6.29 11.86
N ALA A 219 20.68 -5.96 11.42
CA ALA A 219 21.92 -6.49 12.02
C ALA A 219 22.15 -6.00 13.46
N ARG A 220 21.76 -4.76 13.78
CA ARG A 220 21.83 -4.20 15.14
C ARG A 220 20.76 -4.75 16.07
N MET A 221 19.60 -5.16 15.53
CA MET A 221 18.44 -5.64 16.29
C MET A 221 17.93 -7.00 15.78
N PRO A 222 18.73 -8.07 15.84
CA PRO A 222 18.33 -9.38 15.32
C PRO A 222 17.08 -9.89 16.05
N GLY A 223 16.09 -10.33 15.28
CA GLY A 223 14.80 -10.80 15.78
C GLY A 223 13.79 -9.72 16.20
N LYS A 224 14.19 -8.45 16.22
CA LYS A 224 13.29 -7.31 16.51
C LYS A 224 12.99 -6.47 15.28
N ALA A 225 13.93 -6.37 14.34
CA ALA A 225 13.78 -5.67 13.07
C ALA A 225 14.08 -6.61 11.91
N THR A 226 13.50 -6.35 10.72
CA THR A 226 13.72 -7.17 9.54
C THR A 226 13.66 -6.37 8.23
N SER A 227 14.54 -6.71 7.29
CA SER A 227 14.52 -6.25 5.90
C SER A 227 13.95 -7.29 4.92
N LYS A 228 13.43 -8.42 5.42
CA LYS A 228 12.94 -9.53 4.60
C LYS A 228 11.71 -9.14 3.81
N TRP A 229 11.74 -9.32 2.49
CA TRP A 229 10.64 -8.99 1.59
C TRP A 229 9.41 -9.90 1.82
N TRP A 230 9.65 -11.21 2.00
CA TRP A 230 8.57 -12.18 2.13
C TRP A 230 7.93 -12.11 3.51
N LYS A 231 6.61 -11.96 3.56
CA LYS A 231 5.86 -11.81 4.82
C LYS A 231 6.08 -12.99 5.77
N GLU A 232 6.26 -14.19 5.21
CA GLU A 232 6.46 -15.44 5.94
C GLU A 232 7.85 -15.53 6.60
N GLU A 233 8.78 -14.67 6.20
CA GLU A 233 10.15 -14.60 6.74
C GLU A 233 10.34 -13.43 7.71
N ARG A 234 9.34 -12.56 7.81
CA ARG A 234 9.43 -11.36 8.65
C ARG A 234 9.32 -11.72 10.12
N VAL A 235 10.22 -11.13 10.91
CA VAL A 235 10.20 -11.20 12.38
C VAL A 235 10.34 -9.78 12.91
N GLY A 236 9.44 -9.37 13.82
CA GLY A 236 9.52 -8.04 14.43
C GLY A 236 8.96 -6.93 13.55
N VAL A 237 9.69 -5.83 13.44
CA VAL A 237 9.31 -4.63 12.69
C VAL A 237 9.96 -4.68 11.31
N PHE A 238 9.16 -4.62 10.26
CA PHE A 238 9.66 -4.56 8.89
C PHE A 238 10.00 -3.13 8.50
N LEU A 239 11.22 -2.90 8.02
CA LEU A 239 11.63 -1.64 7.42
C LEU A 239 11.29 -1.69 5.92
N ASP A 240 10.18 -1.03 5.51
CA ASP A 240 9.73 -1.06 4.11
C ASP A 240 10.51 -0.08 3.23
N TYR A 241 11.66 -0.53 2.77
CA TYR A 241 12.51 0.21 1.83
C TYR A 241 11.86 0.46 0.46
N ASN A 242 10.81 -0.29 0.09
CA ASN A 242 10.08 -0.12 -1.16
C ASN A 242 9.16 1.12 -1.17
N GLN A 243 8.97 1.80 -0.04
CA GLN A 243 8.33 3.12 -0.01
C GLN A 243 9.17 4.20 -0.71
N ASN A 244 10.43 3.89 -1.02
CA ASN A 244 11.33 4.74 -1.81
C ASN A 244 11.33 4.42 -3.31
N ALA A 245 10.50 3.49 -3.77
CA ALA A 245 10.35 3.21 -5.19
C ALA A 245 9.45 4.25 -5.88
N LYS A 246 9.64 4.50 -7.19
CA LYS A 246 8.80 5.43 -7.97
C LYS A 246 7.31 5.04 -7.84
N ASP A 247 6.41 6.02 -7.81
CA ASP A 247 4.96 5.81 -7.67
C ASP A 247 4.53 5.29 -6.27
N ARG A 248 5.38 5.43 -5.26
CA ARG A 248 5.03 5.17 -3.86
C ARG A 248 4.77 6.47 -3.13
N THR A 249 3.68 6.48 -2.37
CA THR A 249 3.31 7.61 -1.54
C THR A 249 3.06 7.14 -0.11
N VAL A 250 3.43 7.98 0.86
CA VAL A 250 3.27 7.71 2.29
C VAL A 250 2.48 8.88 2.89
N ALA A 251 1.64 8.61 3.89
CA ALA A 251 0.93 9.65 4.59
C ALA A 251 1.92 10.65 5.20
N SER A 252 1.78 11.92 4.79
CA SER A 252 2.63 13.02 5.25
C SER A 252 2.38 13.36 6.72
N ALA A 253 3.25 14.18 7.30
CA ALA A 253 3.04 14.76 8.61
C ALA A 253 1.70 15.49 8.68
N TYR A 254 1.08 15.46 9.85
CA TYR A 254 -0.24 16.02 10.14
C TYR A 254 -1.42 15.41 9.37
N SER A 255 -1.21 14.34 8.59
CA SER A 255 -2.31 13.60 7.95
C SER A 255 -3.22 12.95 8.98
N ILE A 256 -4.53 13.17 8.84
CA ILE A 256 -5.54 12.41 9.60
C ILE A 256 -5.63 11.00 9.00
N ARG A 257 -5.73 9.98 9.86
CA ARG A 257 -5.90 8.60 9.40
C ARG A 257 -7.37 8.18 9.46
N PRO A 258 -7.82 7.31 8.55
CA PRO A 258 -9.20 6.84 8.54
C PRO A 258 -9.45 5.80 9.64
N LEU A 259 -9.24 6.21 10.88
CA LEU A 259 -9.49 5.41 12.09
C LEU A 259 -10.61 6.07 12.90
N PRO A 260 -11.38 5.33 13.69
CA PRO A 260 -12.56 5.85 14.41
C PRO A 260 -12.27 7.08 15.28
N ASP A 261 -11.08 7.14 15.87
CA ASP A 261 -10.62 8.22 16.76
C ASP A 261 -9.98 9.41 16.02
N ALA A 262 -10.01 9.41 14.68
CA ALA A 262 -9.40 10.45 13.85
C ALA A 262 -7.93 10.73 14.21
N ARG A 263 -7.15 9.68 14.42
CA ARG A 263 -5.71 9.76 14.71
C ARG A 263 -4.94 10.50 13.63
N VAL A 264 -3.85 11.13 14.07
CA VAL A 264 -2.99 11.97 13.23
C VAL A 264 -1.59 11.38 13.13
N SER A 265 -1.02 11.42 11.93
CA SER A 265 0.40 11.17 11.69
C SER A 265 1.22 12.36 12.19
N THR A 266 1.66 12.30 13.44
CA THR A 266 2.16 13.45 14.19
C THR A 266 3.68 13.46 14.28
N PRO A 267 4.35 14.56 13.90
CA PRO A 267 5.79 14.76 14.14
C PRO A 267 6.14 14.67 15.63
N LEU A 268 7.28 14.08 15.89
CA LEU A 268 7.82 13.87 17.24
C LEU A 268 9.25 14.43 17.31
N SER A 269 9.64 14.94 18.47
CA SER A 269 11.07 15.03 18.79
C SER A 269 11.61 13.64 19.12
N TRP A 270 12.91 13.44 18.96
CA TRP A 270 13.52 12.16 19.32
C TRP A 270 13.38 11.81 20.81
N ASP A 271 13.30 12.82 21.68
CA ASP A 271 13.12 12.64 23.13
C ASP A 271 11.70 12.14 23.48
N GLU A 272 10.73 12.38 22.59
CA GLU A 272 9.36 11.89 22.77
C GLU A 272 9.17 10.44 22.31
N VAL A 273 9.97 9.98 21.34
CA VAL A 273 9.81 8.65 20.73
C VAL A 273 9.77 7.52 21.77
N PRO A 274 10.65 7.48 22.81
CA PRO A 274 10.66 6.40 23.79
C PRO A 274 9.36 6.26 24.61
N THR A 275 8.57 7.32 24.72
CA THR A 275 7.39 7.37 25.61
C THR A 275 6.08 7.71 24.88
N CYS A 276 6.12 8.02 23.58
CA CYS A 276 4.92 8.40 22.83
C CYS A 276 3.95 7.21 22.70
N GLU A 277 2.66 7.54 22.71
CA GLU A 277 1.57 6.62 22.39
C GLU A 277 0.78 7.16 21.19
N ALA A 278 0.55 6.33 20.16
CA ALA A 278 -0.06 6.77 18.91
C ALA A 278 -1.50 7.29 19.12
N GLU A 279 -2.20 6.73 20.09
CA GLU A 279 -3.57 7.09 20.46
C GLU A 279 -3.71 8.50 21.06
N ALA A 280 -2.62 9.06 21.58
CA ALA A 280 -2.62 10.40 22.17
C ALA A 280 -2.76 11.52 21.10
N PHE A 281 -2.52 11.21 19.83
CA PHE A 281 -2.45 12.18 18.73
C PHE A 281 -3.69 12.11 17.85
N THR A 282 -4.68 12.96 18.14
CA THR A 282 -5.95 13.06 17.39
C THR A 282 -6.15 14.47 16.85
N ILE A 283 -7.17 14.67 16.02
CA ILE A 283 -7.51 16.01 15.50
C ILE A 283 -7.84 17.03 16.60
N THR A 284 -8.14 16.59 17.82
CA THR A 284 -8.41 17.48 18.96
C THR A 284 -7.16 17.83 19.76
N THR A 285 -6.20 16.92 19.87
CA THR A 285 -4.99 17.12 20.69
C THR A 285 -3.84 17.76 19.92
N VAL A 286 -3.70 17.45 18.64
CA VAL A 286 -2.58 17.89 17.81
C VAL A 286 -2.55 19.39 17.56
N PRO A 287 -3.65 20.13 17.34
CA PRO A 287 -3.60 21.59 17.17
C PRO A 287 -3.02 22.33 18.38
N ALA A 288 -3.39 21.95 19.60
CA ALA A 288 -2.85 22.54 20.81
C ALA A 288 -1.36 22.21 21.03
N ARG A 289 -0.91 21.04 20.56
CA ARG A 289 0.49 20.66 20.55
C ARG A 289 1.26 21.48 19.50
N PHE A 290 0.76 21.59 18.27
CA PHE A 290 1.36 22.36 17.20
C PHE A 290 1.56 23.83 17.57
N ALA A 291 0.58 24.43 18.26
CA ALA A 291 0.67 25.82 18.74
C ALA A 291 1.83 26.05 19.74
N LYS A 292 2.36 25.02 20.39
CA LYS A 292 3.53 25.10 21.29
C LYS A 292 4.86 24.97 20.56
N GLY A 293 4.83 24.47 19.33
CA GLY A 293 6.00 24.27 18.48
C GLY A 293 5.82 23.04 17.58
N ASP A 294 6.41 23.09 16.39
CA ASP A 294 6.40 21.97 15.44
C ASP A 294 7.73 21.20 15.52
N PRO A 295 7.74 19.95 16.01
CA PRO A 295 8.93 19.12 15.98
C PRO A 295 9.46 18.84 14.56
N GLY A 296 8.64 19.02 13.52
CA GLY A 296 9.03 18.90 12.11
C GLY A 296 9.63 20.16 11.50
N ALA A 297 9.63 21.27 12.23
CA ALA A 297 10.22 22.52 11.75
C ALA A 297 11.73 22.38 11.48
N GLY A 298 12.20 22.95 10.38
CA GLY A 298 13.62 22.86 9.99
C GLY A 298 14.01 21.60 9.22
N ILE A 299 13.09 20.69 8.94
CA ILE A 299 13.40 19.45 8.18
C ILE A 299 14.05 19.78 6.82
N ASP A 300 13.59 20.81 6.13
CA ASP A 300 14.14 21.22 4.82
C ASP A 300 15.51 21.87 4.91
N GLU A 301 16.02 22.20 6.12
CA GLU A 301 17.35 22.76 6.37
C GLU A 301 18.40 21.67 6.62
N ALA A 302 17.98 20.44 6.94
CA ALA A 302 18.84 19.32 7.31
C ALA A 302 19.01 18.34 6.13
N VAL A 303 19.51 18.83 4.99
CA VAL A 303 19.70 18.03 3.78
C VAL A 303 21.01 17.24 3.87
N GLY A 304 20.97 15.91 3.67
CA GLY A 304 22.12 15.03 3.79
C GLY A 304 22.46 14.27 2.51
N SER A 305 23.64 13.64 2.49
CA SER A 305 24.15 12.81 1.39
C SER A 305 23.81 11.32 1.63
N LEU A 306 23.44 10.61 0.55
CA LEU A 306 23.26 9.15 0.57
C LEU A 306 24.57 8.37 0.28
N ASP A 307 25.70 9.03 0.04
CA ASP A 307 26.93 8.35 -0.39
C ASP A 307 27.33 7.23 0.56
N ALA A 308 27.33 7.47 1.88
CA ALA A 308 27.69 6.46 2.87
C ALA A 308 26.75 5.24 2.87
N LEU A 309 25.43 5.44 2.66
CA LEU A 309 24.47 4.33 2.53
C LEU A 309 24.66 3.57 1.21
N LEU A 310 25.02 4.24 0.14
CA LEU A 310 25.29 3.60 -1.15
C LEU A 310 26.61 2.82 -1.11
N GLU A 311 27.64 3.31 -0.42
CA GLU A 311 28.86 2.56 -0.12
C GLU A 311 28.56 1.31 0.72
N LEU A 312 27.69 1.44 1.73
CA LEU A 312 27.21 0.31 2.51
C LEU A 312 26.49 -0.71 1.64
N SER A 313 25.64 -0.25 0.70
CA SER A 313 24.98 -1.13 -0.27
C SER A 313 25.98 -1.91 -1.13
N GLN A 314 27.06 -1.27 -1.59
CA GLN A 314 28.12 -1.93 -2.35
C GLN A 314 28.86 -3.00 -1.52
N ARG A 315 29.10 -2.72 -0.23
CA ARG A 315 29.67 -3.73 0.68
C ARG A 315 28.75 -4.93 0.85
N HIS A 316 27.44 -4.71 1.01
CA HIS A 316 26.45 -5.78 1.06
C HIS A 316 26.43 -6.63 -0.23
N GLU A 317 26.58 -6.00 -1.39
CA GLU A 317 26.70 -6.72 -2.66
C GLU A 317 27.97 -7.59 -2.70
N ALA A 318 29.11 -7.06 -2.27
CA ALA A 318 30.39 -7.80 -2.20
C ALA A 318 30.29 -8.99 -1.22
N GLU A 319 29.49 -8.86 -0.17
CA GLU A 319 29.20 -9.94 0.80
C GLU A 319 28.13 -10.94 0.32
N GLY A 320 27.62 -10.77 -0.91
CA GLY A 320 26.60 -11.65 -1.51
C GLY A 320 25.15 -11.31 -1.13
N LEU A 321 24.92 -10.19 -0.46
CA LEU A 321 23.58 -9.68 -0.14
C LEU A 321 23.05 -8.84 -1.31
N GLY A 322 22.70 -9.46 -2.44
CA GLY A 322 22.19 -8.78 -3.63
C GLY A 322 20.94 -7.92 -3.41
N ASP A 323 20.36 -7.36 -4.48
CA ASP A 323 19.15 -6.54 -4.37
C ASP A 323 17.96 -7.36 -3.83
N ALA A 324 16.97 -6.68 -3.29
CA ALA A 324 15.71 -7.27 -2.83
C ALA A 324 14.63 -7.15 -3.92
N PRO A 325 13.57 -8.00 -3.90
CA PRO A 325 12.50 -7.94 -4.89
C PRO A 325 11.84 -6.56 -5.00
N TRP A 326 11.65 -6.10 -6.23
CA TRP A 326 10.90 -4.88 -6.53
C TRP A 326 9.39 -5.13 -6.50
N PRO A 327 8.58 -4.09 -6.28
CA PRO A 327 7.14 -4.24 -6.37
C PRO A 327 6.69 -4.77 -7.75
N PRO A 328 5.56 -5.51 -7.83
CA PRO A 328 5.16 -6.24 -9.05
C PRO A 328 4.99 -5.37 -10.30
N ASN A 329 4.68 -4.08 -10.12
CA ASN A 329 4.39 -3.13 -11.22
C ASN A 329 5.65 -2.59 -11.91
N TYR A 330 6.83 -2.90 -11.40
CA TYR A 330 8.11 -2.41 -11.96
C TYR A 330 8.67 -3.41 -12.97
N ALA A 331 9.40 -2.90 -13.97
CA ALA A 331 10.24 -3.76 -14.80
C ALA A 331 11.26 -4.51 -13.93
N LYS A 332 11.56 -5.76 -14.29
CA LYS A 332 12.54 -6.54 -13.55
C LYS A 332 13.93 -5.92 -13.70
N GLN A 333 14.59 -5.67 -12.57
CA GLN A 333 15.93 -5.09 -12.55
C GLN A 333 17.00 -6.17 -12.74
N ALA A 334 18.17 -5.77 -13.27
CA ALA A 334 19.33 -6.66 -13.37
C ALA A 334 19.79 -7.06 -11.96
N GLY A 335 20.04 -8.34 -11.72
CA GLY A 335 20.44 -8.85 -10.39
C GLY A 335 19.30 -9.01 -9.38
N GLU A 336 18.08 -8.59 -9.73
CA GLU A 336 16.94 -8.73 -8.84
C GLU A 336 16.57 -10.20 -8.61
N PRO A 337 16.37 -10.64 -7.35
CA PRO A 337 15.96 -11.99 -7.05
C PRO A 337 14.53 -12.29 -7.58
N PRO A 338 14.12 -13.56 -7.65
CA PRO A 338 12.77 -13.92 -8.08
C PRO A 338 11.71 -13.24 -7.22
N ARG A 339 10.71 -12.59 -7.84
CA ARG A 339 9.55 -11.97 -7.16
C ARG A 339 8.50 -12.99 -6.69
N VAL A 340 8.74 -14.26 -6.97
CA VAL A 340 7.94 -15.40 -6.52
C VAL A 340 8.84 -16.22 -5.63
N GLN A 341 8.41 -16.49 -4.39
CA GLN A 341 9.17 -17.31 -3.48
C GLN A 341 9.44 -18.68 -4.13
N PRO A 342 10.71 -19.14 -4.22
CA PRO A 342 10.98 -20.50 -4.66
C PRO A 342 10.25 -21.47 -3.74
N SER A 343 9.54 -22.46 -4.31
CA SER A 343 8.96 -23.53 -3.49
C SER A 343 10.08 -24.11 -2.63
N ARG A 344 9.89 -24.15 -1.31
CA ARG A 344 10.90 -24.73 -0.38
C ARG A 344 11.35 -26.07 -0.92
N LYS A 345 12.64 -26.23 -1.24
CA LYS A 345 13.24 -27.53 -1.52
C LYS A 345 12.93 -28.41 -0.32
N ARG A 346 12.30 -29.55 -0.58
CA ARG A 346 12.11 -30.62 0.41
C ARG A 346 13.46 -30.86 1.11
N ARG A 347 13.50 -30.75 2.44
CA ARG A 347 14.67 -31.16 3.22
C ARG A 347 15.02 -32.61 2.89
N PRO A 348 16.32 -32.97 2.73
CA PRO A 348 16.73 -34.35 2.42
C PRO A 348 16.55 -35.35 3.57
N ASP A 349 16.11 -34.93 4.75
CA ASP A 349 16.09 -35.76 5.96
C ASP A 349 14.65 -36.09 6.38
N SER A 350 14.04 -37.02 5.71
CA SER A 350 13.09 -37.96 6.30
C SER A 350 13.23 -39.28 5.56
N GLU A 351 13.90 -40.21 6.22
CA GLU A 351 13.81 -41.63 5.93
C GLU A 351 12.34 -42.08 6.02
N TYR A 352 11.64 -42.02 4.90
CA TYR A 352 10.54 -42.92 4.58
C TYR A 352 10.71 -43.28 3.10
N ASP A 353 11.41 -44.39 2.92
CA ASP A 353 11.43 -45.18 1.70
C ASP A 353 10.00 -45.59 1.33
N THR A 354 9.39 -44.94 0.37
CA THR A 354 8.31 -45.50 -0.43
C THR A 354 8.79 -45.52 -1.84
N GLY A 355 9.30 -46.67 -2.24
CA GLY A 355 9.73 -47.02 -3.61
C GLY A 355 8.77 -46.45 -4.68
N ARG A 356 9.15 -45.35 -5.27
CA ARG A 356 8.74 -44.92 -6.59
C ARG A 356 9.98 -44.46 -7.32
N GLY A 357 10.37 -45.32 -8.24
CA GLY A 357 11.46 -45.14 -9.16
C GLY A 357 11.44 -43.83 -9.91
N GLU A 358 12.58 -43.48 -10.39
CA GLU A 358 12.92 -42.37 -11.26
C GLU A 358 11.78 -42.09 -12.25
N ALA A 359 11.36 -40.82 -12.34
CA ALA A 359 10.44 -40.35 -13.36
C ALA A 359 11.15 -40.40 -14.72
N GLY A 360 11.17 -41.60 -15.33
CA GLY A 360 11.48 -41.79 -16.71
C GLY A 360 10.45 -41.04 -17.55
N GLY A 361 10.91 -40.30 -18.54
CA GLY A 361 10.06 -39.76 -19.58
C GLY A 361 9.25 -40.87 -20.26
N PRO A 362 8.22 -40.54 -21.04
CA PRO A 362 7.42 -41.52 -21.73
C PRO A 362 8.32 -42.43 -22.57
N PRO A 363 7.96 -43.73 -22.72
CA PRO A 363 8.74 -44.66 -23.52
C PRO A 363 9.09 -44.07 -24.91
N PRO A 364 10.26 -44.38 -25.47
CA PRO A 364 10.71 -43.80 -26.74
C PRO A 364 9.69 -43.92 -27.89
N GLU A 365 8.90 -44.99 -27.91
CA GLU A 365 7.84 -45.22 -28.90
C GLU A 365 6.70 -44.20 -28.77
N VAL A 366 6.28 -43.87 -27.54
CA VAL A 366 5.25 -42.88 -27.26
C VAL A 366 5.74 -41.43 -27.54
N ALA A 367 7.04 -41.20 -27.32
CA ALA A 367 7.65 -39.90 -27.65
C ALA A 367 7.74 -39.69 -29.17
N ALA A 368 8.04 -40.76 -29.94
CA ALA A 368 8.10 -40.72 -31.39
C ALA A 368 6.71 -40.55 -32.03
N GLU A 369 5.68 -41.21 -31.50
CA GLU A 369 4.29 -41.08 -31.96
C GLU A 369 3.73 -39.68 -31.69
N ARG A 370 4.05 -39.08 -30.54
CA ARG A 370 3.74 -37.68 -30.22
C ARG A 370 4.43 -36.67 -31.16
N ALA A 371 5.70 -36.91 -31.48
CA ALA A 371 6.43 -36.06 -32.39
C ALA A 371 5.85 -36.11 -33.80
N ALA A 372 5.40 -37.29 -34.26
CA ALA A 372 4.76 -37.46 -35.55
C ALA A 372 3.38 -36.79 -35.62
N ALA A 373 2.57 -36.88 -34.56
CA ALA A 373 1.25 -36.25 -34.50
C ALA A 373 1.35 -34.70 -34.47
N VAL A 374 2.33 -34.15 -33.74
CA VAL A 374 2.63 -32.71 -33.75
C VAL A 374 3.10 -32.22 -35.12
N ALA A 375 3.92 -33.01 -35.80
CA ALA A 375 4.39 -32.71 -37.18
C ALA A 375 3.25 -32.80 -38.22
N ALA A 376 2.19 -33.57 -37.94
CA ALA A 376 0.97 -33.68 -38.76
C ALA A 376 -0.05 -32.55 -38.48
N GLY A 377 0.26 -31.58 -37.60
CA GLY A 377 -0.59 -30.43 -37.33
C GLY A 377 -1.62 -30.58 -36.20
N ASP A 378 -1.61 -31.68 -35.49
CA ASP A 378 -2.46 -31.89 -34.33
C ASP A 378 -1.85 -31.21 -33.07
N ARG A 379 -2.32 -30.02 -32.78
CA ARG A 379 -1.86 -29.21 -31.62
C ARG A 379 -2.30 -29.76 -30.25
N ASN A 380 -3.10 -30.82 -30.22
CA ASN A 380 -3.63 -31.43 -29.01
C ASN A 380 -3.05 -32.82 -28.71
N ALA A 381 -2.16 -33.34 -29.57
CA ALA A 381 -1.49 -34.61 -29.39
C ALA A 381 -0.55 -34.53 -28.16
N GLY A 382 -1.06 -34.89 -27.01
CA GLY A 382 -0.26 -34.92 -25.77
C GLY A 382 -0.98 -34.54 -24.50
N LEU A 383 -2.27 -34.23 -24.57
CA LEU A 383 -3.11 -34.03 -23.36
C LEU A 383 -3.77 -35.36 -22.98
N PRO A 384 -3.78 -35.75 -21.68
CA PRO A 384 -4.49 -36.96 -21.24
C PRO A 384 -6.00 -36.80 -21.53
N THR A 385 -6.60 -37.82 -22.14
CA THR A 385 -8.01 -37.86 -22.54
C THR A 385 -8.98 -38.11 -21.40
N GLU A 386 -8.52 -38.22 -20.16
CA GLU A 386 -9.39 -38.44 -18.98
C GLU A 386 -9.24 -37.30 -17.99
N TRP A 387 -9.96 -36.19 -18.26
CA TRP A 387 -10.29 -35.17 -17.24
C TRP A 387 -11.74 -34.73 -17.39
N GLU A 388 -12.64 -35.56 -16.96
CA GLU A 388 -13.99 -35.11 -16.62
C GLU A 388 -13.94 -34.33 -15.31
N GLY A 389 -14.25 -33.05 -15.36
CA GLY A 389 -14.68 -32.28 -14.22
C GLY A 389 -13.80 -31.15 -13.71
N SER A 390 -13.22 -30.29 -14.55
CA SER A 390 -13.07 -28.87 -14.23
C SER A 390 -12.55 -28.07 -15.42
N ARG A 391 -13.26 -27.04 -15.82
CA ARG A 391 -12.82 -26.08 -16.84
C ARG A 391 -11.54 -25.39 -16.38
N PRO A 392 -10.48 -25.27 -17.22
CA PRO A 392 -9.28 -24.54 -16.85
C PRO A 392 -9.62 -23.06 -16.69
N THR A 393 -9.37 -22.51 -15.51
CA THR A 393 -9.39 -21.07 -15.30
C THR A 393 -8.19 -20.43 -16.00
N PRO A 394 -8.31 -19.22 -16.60
CA PRO A 394 -7.29 -18.60 -17.46
C PRO A 394 -6.04 -18.07 -16.74
N THR A 395 -5.88 -18.32 -15.47
CA THR A 395 -4.69 -17.94 -14.70
C THR A 395 -4.09 -19.21 -14.12
N GLY A 396 -2.89 -19.59 -14.59
CA GLY A 396 -2.14 -20.75 -14.13
C GLY A 396 -1.82 -20.70 -12.63
N ARG A 397 -2.83 -20.86 -11.79
CA ARG A 397 -2.68 -20.98 -10.34
C ARG A 397 -2.25 -22.39 -10.00
N ARG A 398 -1.04 -22.53 -9.48
CA ARG A 398 -0.56 -23.75 -8.84
C ARG A 398 -1.51 -24.13 -7.69
N LYS A 399 -1.90 -25.41 -7.62
CA LYS A 399 -2.55 -25.97 -6.43
C LYS A 399 -1.56 -25.84 -5.26
N THR A 400 -1.93 -25.17 -4.20
CA THR A 400 -1.16 -25.14 -2.96
C THR A 400 -1.36 -26.48 -2.25
N ASN A 401 -0.27 -27.07 -1.73
CA ASN A 401 -0.34 -28.26 -0.87
C ASN A 401 -0.76 -27.93 0.57
N VAL A 402 -1.14 -26.69 0.83
CA VAL A 402 -1.64 -26.21 2.11
C VAL A 402 -3.16 -26.47 2.14
N PRO A 403 -3.72 -27.08 3.19
CA PRO A 403 -5.14 -27.35 3.29
C PRO A 403 -5.90 -26.03 3.51
N ILE A 404 -6.23 -25.33 2.43
CA ILE A 404 -6.99 -24.07 2.45
C ILE A 404 -8.38 -24.33 1.93
N VAL A 405 -9.38 -23.89 2.68
CA VAL A 405 -10.79 -23.85 2.28
C VAL A 405 -11.23 -22.41 2.07
N GLU A 406 -12.04 -22.17 1.05
CA GLU A 406 -12.69 -20.88 0.81
C GLU A 406 -14.07 -20.89 1.48
N ILE A 407 -14.35 -19.89 2.32
CA ILE A 407 -15.54 -19.88 3.16
C ILE A 407 -16.65 -19.03 2.54
N SER A 408 -16.31 -17.82 2.10
CA SER A 408 -17.27 -16.83 1.65
C SER A 408 -16.71 -15.91 0.57
N ARG A 409 -17.60 -15.34 -0.22
CA ARG A 409 -17.37 -14.21 -1.13
C ARG A 409 -18.47 -13.20 -0.95
N ALA A 410 -18.14 -11.91 -0.85
CA ALA A 410 -19.12 -10.85 -0.70
C ALA A 410 -18.67 -9.55 -1.37
N ALA A 411 -19.62 -8.65 -1.61
CA ALA A 411 -19.34 -7.31 -2.13
C ALA A 411 -18.59 -6.46 -1.08
N THR A 412 -18.82 -6.70 0.21
CA THR A 412 -18.17 -5.98 1.31
C THR A 412 -17.36 -6.92 2.19
N LYS A 413 -16.34 -6.37 2.86
CA LYS A 413 -15.51 -7.12 3.81
C LYS A 413 -16.32 -7.62 5.00
N ALA A 414 -17.28 -6.82 5.49
CA ALA A 414 -18.14 -7.17 6.61
C ALA A 414 -18.99 -8.41 6.31
N GLU A 415 -19.71 -8.43 5.19
CA GLU A 415 -20.50 -9.58 4.76
C GLU A 415 -19.66 -10.85 4.56
N ALA A 416 -18.44 -10.71 4.02
CA ALA A 416 -17.53 -11.84 3.87
C ALA A 416 -17.12 -12.43 5.24
N LEU A 417 -16.86 -11.57 6.23
CA LEU A 417 -16.52 -11.99 7.59
C LEU A 417 -17.74 -12.59 8.34
N GLU A 418 -18.96 -12.11 8.13
CA GLU A 418 -20.17 -12.75 8.65
C GLU A 418 -20.30 -14.20 8.16
N GLY A 419 -19.93 -14.46 6.91
CA GLY A 419 -19.85 -15.82 6.37
C GLY A 419 -18.86 -16.70 7.15
N PHE A 420 -17.73 -16.13 7.55
CA PHE A 420 -16.77 -16.84 8.41
C PHE A 420 -17.33 -17.12 9.81
N GLU A 421 -18.06 -16.19 10.42
CA GLU A 421 -18.72 -16.42 11.71
C GLU A 421 -19.74 -17.58 11.63
N ARG A 422 -20.53 -17.64 10.55
CA ARG A 422 -21.45 -18.76 10.32
C ARG A 422 -20.71 -20.10 10.14
N TRP A 423 -19.57 -20.06 9.42
CA TRP A 423 -18.72 -21.25 9.26
C TRP A 423 -18.16 -21.74 10.60
N LYS A 424 -17.67 -20.84 11.47
CA LYS A 424 -17.23 -21.20 12.83
C LYS A 424 -18.32 -21.88 13.65
N GLY A 425 -19.56 -21.42 13.51
CA GLY A 425 -20.72 -22.04 14.16
C GLY A 425 -20.98 -23.47 13.70
N ARG A 426 -20.69 -23.80 12.42
CA ARG A 426 -20.82 -25.15 11.87
C ARG A 426 -19.64 -26.06 12.22
N HIS A 427 -18.46 -25.50 12.40
CA HIS A 427 -17.21 -26.22 12.62
C HIS A 427 -16.48 -25.75 13.90
N PRO A 428 -17.09 -25.92 15.09
CA PRO A 428 -16.54 -25.35 16.32
C PRO A 428 -15.18 -25.94 16.72
N GLU A 429 -14.91 -27.21 16.43
CA GLU A 429 -13.62 -27.83 16.77
C GLU A 429 -12.51 -27.33 15.86
N ALA A 430 -12.76 -27.21 14.55
CA ALA A 430 -11.83 -26.59 13.64
C ALA A 430 -11.57 -25.12 14.01
N ALA A 431 -12.62 -24.37 14.37
CA ALA A 431 -12.51 -22.96 14.74
C ALA A 431 -11.66 -22.73 15.99
N LYS A 432 -11.68 -23.62 16.97
CA LYS A 432 -10.86 -23.54 18.19
C LYS A 432 -9.36 -23.73 17.93
N ALA A 433 -9.01 -24.47 16.89
CA ALA A 433 -7.63 -24.75 16.53
C ALA A 433 -7.02 -23.68 15.61
N LEU A 434 -7.81 -22.71 15.12
CA LEU A 434 -7.31 -21.65 14.23
C LEU A 434 -6.56 -20.58 15.01
N GLU A 435 -5.45 -20.19 14.45
CA GLU A 435 -4.72 -18.99 14.84
C GLU A 435 -5.21 -17.76 14.00
N PRO A 436 -5.05 -16.53 14.48
CA PRO A 436 -5.44 -15.32 13.72
C PRO A 436 -4.81 -15.24 12.31
N ALA A 437 -3.61 -15.80 12.15
CA ALA A 437 -2.90 -15.85 10.88
C ALA A 437 -3.49 -16.86 9.86
N ASP A 438 -4.32 -17.79 10.32
CA ASP A 438 -4.97 -18.79 9.45
C ASP A 438 -6.16 -18.22 8.70
N VAL A 439 -6.70 -17.07 9.14
CA VAL A 439 -7.84 -16.42 8.50
C VAL A 439 -7.35 -15.42 7.45
N LEU A 440 -7.51 -15.78 6.19
CA LEU A 440 -7.04 -15.01 5.04
C LEU A 440 -8.21 -14.22 4.44
N VAL A 441 -8.17 -12.90 4.54
CA VAL A 441 -9.17 -12.00 3.93
C VAL A 441 -8.53 -11.31 2.73
N ASP A 442 -8.98 -11.67 1.53
CA ASP A 442 -8.45 -11.12 0.28
C ASP A 442 -9.41 -10.08 -0.31
N GLY A 443 -8.90 -8.89 -0.60
CA GLY A 443 -9.57 -7.92 -1.47
C GLY A 443 -9.30 -8.26 -2.94
N MET A 444 -10.34 -8.55 -3.69
CA MET A 444 -10.27 -8.95 -5.10
C MET A 444 -10.85 -7.86 -5.99
N ARG A 445 -10.23 -7.63 -7.16
CA ARG A 445 -10.80 -6.71 -8.16
C ARG A 445 -11.75 -7.44 -9.09
N GLY A 446 -13.01 -7.00 -9.10
CA GLY A 446 -13.97 -7.24 -10.15
C GLY A 446 -13.82 -6.23 -11.31
N ARG A 447 -14.76 -6.21 -12.25
CA ARG A 447 -14.72 -5.32 -13.43
C ARG A 447 -14.84 -3.84 -13.08
N SER A 448 -15.71 -3.50 -12.13
CA SER A 448 -16.02 -2.12 -11.72
C SER A 448 -16.04 -1.91 -10.21
N SER A 449 -15.84 -2.98 -9.43
CA SER A 449 -15.94 -2.95 -7.97
C SER A 449 -14.87 -3.82 -7.32
N LEU A 450 -14.56 -3.51 -6.07
CA LEU A 450 -13.81 -4.37 -5.18
C LEU A 450 -14.79 -5.38 -4.57
N TRP A 451 -14.37 -6.63 -4.38
CA TRP A 451 -15.10 -7.65 -3.64
C TRP A 451 -14.14 -8.41 -2.72
N TYR A 452 -14.67 -9.15 -1.77
CA TYR A 452 -13.88 -9.80 -0.74
C TYR A 452 -14.17 -11.29 -0.69
N ARG A 453 -13.14 -12.07 -0.36
CA ARG A 453 -13.29 -13.48 0.00
C ARG A 453 -12.57 -13.78 1.28
N VAL A 454 -13.09 -14.73 2.04
CA VAL A 454 -12.46 -15.30 3.21
C VAL A 454 -12.04 -16.73 2.93
N ARG A 455 -10.79 -17.04 3.22
CA ARG A 455 -10.22 -18.39 3.16
C ARG A 455 -9.62 -18.73 4.51
N VAL A 456 -9.65 -20.00 4.87
CA VAL A 456 -9.07 -20.52 6.11
C VAL A 456 -8.00 -21.54 5.79
N ASN A 457 -6.83 -21.35 6.37
CA ASN A 457 -5.74 -22.31 6.36
C ASN A 457 -5.95 -23.31 7.49
N LEU A 458 -6.15 -24.57 7.16
CA LEU A 458 -6.40 -25.64 8.14
C LEU A 458 -5.13 -26.33 8.64
N THR A 459 -3.96 -25.72 8.48
CA THR A 459 -2.69 -26.35 8.87
C THR A 459 -2.63 -26.67 10.36
N HIS A 460 -3.16 -25.79 11.21
CA HIS A 460 -3.21 -25.98 12.67
C HIS A 460 -4.40 -26.83 13.14
N VAL A 461 -5.34 -27.13 12.24
CA VAL A 461 -6.47 -28.03 12.55
C VAL A 461 -6.03 -29.47 12.36
N PRO A 462 -6.23 -30.36 13.38
CA PRO A 462 -5.97 -31.80 13.26
C PRO A 462 -6.63 -32.39 12.02
N GLU A 463 -5.97 -33.30 11.34
CA GLU A 463 -6.43 -33.82 10.03
C GLU A 463 -7.84 -34.44 10.11
N ALA A 464 -8.16 -35.10 11.22
CA ALA A 464 -9.47 -35.69 11.47
C ALA A 464 -10.61 -34.66 11.62
N ASP A 465 -10.27 -33.42 12.02
CA ASP A 465 -11.22 -32.34 12.29
C ASP A 465 -11.29 -31.32 11.14
N ARG A 466 -10.54 -31.52 10.05
CA ARG A 466 -10.53 -30.61 8.90
C ARG A 466 -11.81 -30.72 8.09
N PRO A 467 -12.64 -29.66 8.04
CA PRO A 467 -13.83 -29.68 7.22
C PRO A 467 -13.45 -29.68 5.73
N PRO A 468 -14.23 -30.35 4.87
CA PRO A 468 -14.06 -30.29 3.42
C PRO A 468 -14.44 -28.90 2.91
N GLN A 469 -14.10 -28.62 1.63
CA GLN A 469 -14.61 -27.43 0.96
C GLN A 469 -16.13 -27.49 0.87
N GLU A 470 -16.80 -26.53 1.48
CA GLU A 470 -18.26 -26.36 1.43
C GLU A 470 -18.69 -25.36 0.34
N LYS A 471 -20.01 -25.28 0.12
CA LYS A 471 -20.60 -24.19 -0.64
C LYS A 471 -20.34 -22.86 0.07
N LEU A 472 -19.93 -21.85 -0.69
CA LEU A 472 -19.63 -20.53 -0.14
C LEU A 472 -20.89 -19.86 0.44
N ASP A 473 -20.74 -19.15 1.55
CA ASP A 473 -21.84 -18.44 2.20
C ASP A 473 -21.37 -17.11 2.82
N PRO A 474 -21.68 -15.98 2.18
CA PRO A 474 -22.30 -15.83 0.87
C PRO A 474 -21.39 -16.25 -0.29
N ASP A 475 -22.01 -16.58 -1.44
CA ASP A 475 -21.34 -16.90 -2.70
C ASP A 475 -21.56 -15.77 -3.72
N TYR A 476 -20.86 -14.67 -3.54
CA TYR A 476 -20.94 -13.51 -4.42
C TYR A 476 -20.16 -13.74 -5.72
N ASP A 477 -20.84 -13.60 -6.85
CA ASP A 477 -20.21 -13.62 -8.17
C ASP A 477 -20.04 -12.20 -8.71
N PRO A 478 -18.80 -11.64 -8.70
CA PRO A 478 -18.54 -10.30 -9.24
C PRO A 478 -18.70 -10.21 -10.77
N TRP A 479 -18.90 -11.34 -11.46
CA TRP A 479 -19.05 -11.46 -12.90
C TRP A 479 -20.47 -11.87 -13.31
N ALA A 480 -21.42 -11.94 -12.37
CA ALA A 480 -22.81 -12.27 -12.64
C ALA A 480 -23.38 -11.35 -13.73
N GLY A 481 -23.94 -11.95 -14.77
CA GLY A 481 -24.52 -11.22 -15.90
C GLY A 481 -23.50 -10.69 -16.93
N TYR A 482 -22.21 -11.08 -16.84
CA TYR A 482 -21.22 -10.75 -17.84
C TYR A 482 -21.05 -11.85 -18.88
N GLU A 483 -21.41 -11.56 -20.12
CA GLU A 483 -21.09 -12.41 -21.27
C GLU A 483 -19.64 -12.18 -21.69
N TRP A 484 -18.82 -13.22 -21.60
CA TRP A 484 -17.43 -13.16 -22.08
C TRP A 484 -17.44 -13.09 -23.62
N PRO A 485 -16.75 -12.10 -24.23
CA PRO A 485 -16.63 -12.07 -25.69
C PRO A 485 -15.96 -13.36 -26.17
N ASP A 486 -16.55 -13.97 -27.18
CA ASP A 486 -16.01 -15.19 -27.79
C ASP A 486 -14.56 -15.00 -28.21
N ARG A 487 -13.69 -15.95 -27.89
CA ARG A 487 -12.26 -15.90 -28.27
C ARG A 487 -12.01 -15.73 -29.77
N ALA A 488 -12.97 -16.11 -30.60
CA ALA A 488 -12.94 -15.91 -32.07
C ALA A 488 -12.96 -14.45 -32.47
N GLY A 489 -13.63 -13.56 -31.73
CA GLY A 489 -13.70 -12.11 -32.03
C GLY A 489 -12.45 -11.30 -31.71
N GLN A 490 -11.44 -11.88 -31.06
CA GLN A 490 -10.18 -11.18 -30.73
C GLN A 490 -9.10 -11.31 -31.79
N LEU A 491 -9.24 -12.15 -32.80
CA LEU A 491 -8.25 -12.39 -33.87
C LEU A 491 -8.45 -11.51 -35.13
N GLU A 492 -9.57 -10.82 -35.26
CA GLU A 492 -9.79 -9.84 -36.34
C GLU A 492 -9.56 -8.39 -35.89
N ARG A 493 -8.33 -8.05 -35.52
CA ARG A 493 -7.88 -6.67 -35.56
C ARG A 493 -7.38 -6.36 -36.95
N ALA A 494 -8.12 -5.54 -37.70
CA ALA A 494 -7.77 -5.03 -39.01
C ALA A 494 -6.32 -4.49 -39.05
N PRO A 495 -5.57 -4.69 -40.17
CA PRO A 495 -4.19 -4.24 -40.30
C PRO A 495 -4.12 -2.70 -40.22
N ARG A 496 -3.19 -2.21 -39.40
CA ARG A 496 -2.89 -0.77 -39.30
C ARG A 496 -2.55 -0.24 -40.69
N LYS A 497 -3.35 0.71 -41.20
CA LYS A 497 -2.99 1.49 -42.37
C LYS A 497 -1.67 2.24 -42.12
N LYS A 498 -0.63 1.90 -42.86
CA LYS A 498 0.59 2.73 -42.96
C LYS A 498 0.23 4.03 -43.58
N THR A 499 0.43 5.15 -42.91
CA THR A 499 0.44 6.49 -43.50
C THR A 499 1.67 6.63 -44.37
N PRO A 500 1.56 7.15 -45.62
CA PRO A 500 2.73 7.40 -46.43
C PRO A 500 3.50 8.60 -45.88
N SER A 501 4.82 8.44 -45.81
CA SER A 501 5.78 9.53 -45.60
C SER A 501 5.78 10.50 -46.78
N SER A 502 5.58 11.75 -46.50
CA SER A 502 6.03 12.89 -47.33
C SER A 502 6.70 13.91 -46.42
#